data_11a8fa8c2eddeb7bf5cde04848e86b10
#
_entry.id   11a8fa8c2eddeb7bf5cde04848e86b10
#
_cell.length_a   1.000
_cell.length_b   1.000
_cell.length_c   1.000
_cell.angle_alpha   90.00
_cell.angle_beta   90.00
_cell.angle_gamma   90.00
#
_symmetry.space_group_name_H-M   'P 1'
#
loop_
_entity.id
_entity.type
_entity.pdbx_description
1 polymer ?
#
loop_
_entity_poly.entity_id
_entity_poly.type
_entity_poly.pdbx_seq_one_letter_code
_entity_poly.pdbx_strand_id
1 'polypeptide(L)'
;MINDENFAHRDNLDFLNDSGSLRGRVVAAHHVVRRRFEFIARIALTLYDAETGVLKAYLHSGPQDDPLEHYQALLDNAPSLKEILKRGRPRVINNLVTIQDQSHEHTRRIGRHGYAASYTLPMFNNGDFIGFLFLNSPEANVFTEDVLEQLDIYGHLIALMVTSEIAAVHTLAAMVKATGHITHHRDPETGSHLDRMS
;
A
#
# COMPACT_ATOMS: atom_id res chain seq x y z
N MET A 1 8.56 -34.06 -29.49
CA MET A 1 7.26 -33.57 -29.05
C MET A 1 7.42 -33.18 -27.59
N ILE A 2 7.25 -31.90 -27.28
CA ILE A 2 7.25 -31.41 -25.88
C ILE A 2 5.92 -31.90 -25.28
N ASN A 3 5.97 -32.63 -24.17
CA ASN A 3 4.77 -33.18 -23.54
C ASN A 3 4.02 -32.03 -22.85
N ASP A 4 2.82 -31.69 -23.28
CA ASP A 4 1.97 -30.62 -22.74
C ASP A 4 1.66 -30.80 -21.24
N GLU A 5 1.72 -32.03 -20.73
CA GLU A 5 1.53 -32.31 -19.29
C GLU A 5 2.55 -31.61 -18.40
N ASN A 6 3.77 -31.37 -18.90
CA ASN A 6 4.82 -30.68 -18.14
C ASN A 6 4.53 -29.17 -17.95
N PHE A 7 3.58 -28.61 -18.68
CA PHE A 7 3.19 -27.21 -18.67
C PHE A 7 1.74 -26.99 -18.20
N ALA A 8 1.15 -27.99 -17.54
CA ALA A 8 -0.24 -27.93 -17.07
C ALA A 8 -0.43 -27.00 -15.87
N HIS A 9 0.64 -26.74 -15.09
CA HIS A 9 0.58 -25.82 -13.96
C HIS A 9 0.48 -24.38 -14.46
N ARG A 10 -0.48 -23.62 -13.90
CA ARG A 10 -0.57 -22.16 -14.10
C ARG A 10 -0.11 -21.44 -12.83
N ASP A 11 0.82 -20.55 -12.98
CA ASP A 11 1.26 -19.68 -11.90
C ASP A 11 0.13 -18.71 -11.52
N ASN A 12 -0.26 -18.73 -10.26
CA ASN A 12 -1.29 -17.83 -9.73
C ASN A 12 -0.78 -16.40 -9.51
N LEU A 13 0.52 -16.20 -9.60
CA LEU A 13 1.20 -14.92 -9.39
C LEU A 13 1.79 -14.36 -10.70
N ASP A 14 1.40 -14.91 -11.85
CA ASP A 14 1.86 -14.49 -13.18
C ASP A 14 1.62 -13.00 -13.47
N PHE A 15 0.61 -12.39 -12.83
CA PHE A 15 0.35 -10.96 -12.88
C PHE A 15 1.53 -10.09 -12.42
N LEU A 16 2.48 -10.65 -11.65
CA LEU A 16 3.71 -9.94 -11.24
C LEU A 16 4.64 -9.68 -12.41
N ASN A 17 4.52 -10.47 -13.49
CA ASN A 17 5.32 -10.34 -14.70
C ASN A 17 4.72 -9.31 -15.68
N ASP A 18 3.49 -8.85 -15.43
CA ASP A 18 2.81 -7.91 -16.30
C ASP A 18 3.31 -6.49 -16.10
N SER A 19 3.35 -5.72 -17.19
CA SER A 19 3.67 -4.29 -17.20
C SER A 19 2.52 -3.38 -16.72
N GLY A 20 1.55 -3.95 -15.99
CA GLY A 20 0.37 -3.26 -15.51
C GLY A 20 0.67 -2.21 -14.43
N SER A 21 -0.29 -1.32 -14.19
CA SER A 21 -0.22 -0.32 -13.11
C SER A 21 -0.17 -0.99 -11.74
N LEU A 22 0.41 -0.31 -10.75
CA LEU A 22 0.39 -0.79 -9.37
C LEU A 22 -1.03 -1.12 -8.88
N ARG A 23 -2.02 -0.28 -9.23
CA ARG A 23 -3.44 -0.55 -8.91
C ARG A 23 -3.88 -1.89 -9.50
N GLY A 24 -3.59 -2.15 -10.77
CA GLY A 24 -3.94 -3.43 -11.42
C GLY A 24 -3.32 -4.63 -10.73
N ARG A 25 -2.03 -4.53 -10.38
CA ARG A 25 -1.31 -5.59 -9.65
C ARG A 25 -1.86 -5.81 -8.23
N VAL A 26 -2.22 -4.76 -7.49
CA VAL A 26 -2.86 -4.88 -6.17
C VAL A 26 -4.24 -5.53 -6.26
N VAL A 27 -5.04 -5.18 -7.28
CA VAL A 27 -6.33 -5.83 -7.54
C VAL A 27 -6.14 -7.32 -7.87
N ALA A 28 -5.18 -7.66 -8.71
CA ALA A 28 -4.85 -9.06 -9.05
C ALA A 28 -4.39 -9.84 -7.81
N ALA A 29 -3.51 -9.25 -6.98
CA ALA A 29 -3.09 -9.83 -5.71
C ALA A 29 -4.29 -10.10 -4.79
N HIS A 30 -5.23 -9.14 -4.68
CA HIS A 30 -6.46 -9.33 -3.91
C HIS A 30 -7.31 -10.48 -4.45
N HIS A 31 -7.44 -10.63 -5.75
CA HIS A 31 -8.14 -11.78 -6.34
C HIS A 31 -7.49 -13.12 -5.98
N VAL A 32 -6.16 -13.18 -5.96
CA VAL A 32 -5.44 -14.39 -5.52
C VAL A 32 -5.69 -14.67 -4.04
N VAL A 33 -5.59 -13.65 -3.18
CA VAL A 33 -5.90 -13.76 -1.74
C VAL A 33 -7.33 -14.25 -1.54
N ARG A 34 -8.32 -13.68 -2.24
CA ARG A 34 -9.73 -14.07 -2.10
C ARG A 34 -10.04 -15.48 -2.56
N ARG A 35 -9.33 -16.03 -3.54
CA ARG A 35 -9.51 -17.44 -3.92
C ARG A 35 -9.17 -18.40 -2.76
N ARG A 36 -8.28 -17.99 -1.87
CA ARG A 36 -7.88 -18.79 -0.71
C ARG A 36 -8.65 -18.40 0.56
N PHE A 37 -8.95 -17.12 0.71
CA PHE A 37 -9.58 -16.51 1.87
C PHE A 37 -10.73 -15.63 1.41
N GLU A 38 -11.89 -16.23 1.10
CA GLU A 38 -13.06 -15.53 0.55
C GLU A 38 -13.54 -14.37 1.44
N PHE A 39 -13.32 -14.52 2.74
CA PHE A 39 -13.68 -13.52 3.75
C PHE A 39 -12.83 -12.24 3.69
N ILE A 40 -11.71 -12.21 2.98
CA ILE A 40 -10.94 -10.96 2.77
C ILE A 40 -11.64 -10.13 1.70
N ALA A 41 -12.58 -9.32 2.13
CA ALA A 41 -13.41 -8.53 1.20
C ALA A 41 -12.74 -7.23 0.73
N ARG A 42 -11.74 -6.73 1.46
CA ARG A 42 -11.04 -5.48 1.13
C ARG A 42 -9.56 -5.56 1.47
N ILE A 43 -8.74 -5.08 0.55
CA ILE A 43 -7.34 -4.70 0.78
C ILE A 43 -7.21 -3.19 0.57
N ALA A 44 -6.55 -2.51 1.49
CA ALA A 44 -6.28 -1.08 1.35
C ALA A 44 -4.87 -0.72 1.78
N LEU A 45 -4.35 0.32 1.17
CA LEU A 45 -3.00 0.83 1.36
C LEU A 45 -3.05 2.31 1.76
N THR A 46 -2.30 2.67 2.78
CA THR A 46 -1.98 4.07 3.08
C THR A 46 -0.50 4.29 2.89
N LEU A 47 -0.12 5.48 2.45
CA LEU A 47 1.27 5.92 2.42
C LEU A 47 1.52 6.97 3.50
N TYR A 48 2.71 6.91 4.07
CA TYR A 48 3.18 7.85 5.07
C TYR A 48 4.11 8.88 4.44
N ASP A 49 3.82 10.12 4.69
CA ASP A 49 4.64 11.25 4.30
C ASP A 49 5.46 11.67 5.54
N ALA A 50 6.75 11.37 5.53
CA ALA A 50 7.64 11.63 6.66
C ALA A 50 7.88 13.13 6.90
N GLU A 51 7.76 13.99 5.89
CA GLU A 51 7.94 15.44 6.03
C GLU A 51 6.76 16.08 6.77
N THR A 52 5.55 15.60 6.50
CA THR A 52 4.32 16.17 7.08
C THR A 52 3.74 15.35 8.23
N GLY A 53 4.23 14.12 8.45
CA GLY A 53 3.68 13.18 9.44
C GLY A 53 2.29 12.63 9.08
N VAL A 54 1.85 12.76 7.83
CA VAL A 54 0.50 12.44 7.38
C VAL A 54 0.45 11.05 6.75
N LEU A 55 -0.55 10.27 7.16
CA LEU A 55 -0.99 9.06 6.46
C LEU A 55 -2.06 9.45 5.45
N LYS A 56 -1.89 9.04 4.19
CA LYS A 56 -2.83 9.28 3.09
C LYS A 56 -3.33 7.95 2.53
N ALA A 57 -4.65 7.80 2.35
CA ALA A 57 -5.20 6.69 1.57
C ALA A 57 -4.60 6.73 0.17
N TYR A 58 -4.13 5.58 -0.30
CA TYR A 58 -3.42 5.49 -1.58
C TYR A 58 -4.15 4.62 -2.59
N LEU A 59 -4.38 3.36 -2.25
CA LEU A 59 -5.05 2.39 -3.09
C LEU A 59 -5.97 1.50 -2.26
N HIS A 60 -7.04 1.03 -2.87
CA HIS A 60 -7.83 -0.05 -2.32
C HIS A 60 -8.29 -1.00 -3.42
N SER A 61 -8.62 -2.23 -3.02
CA SER A 61 -9.31 -3.24 -3.81
C SER A 61 -10.42 -3.85 -2.94
N GLY A 62 -11.64 -3.80 -3.42
CA GLY A 62 -12.84 -4.22 -2.68
C GLY A 62 -14.10 -3.59 -3.27
N PRO A 63 -15.20 -3.50 -2.50
CA PRO A 63 -16.41 -2.81 -2.90
C PRO A 63 -16.16 -1.35 -3.30
N GLN A 64 -17.04 -0.80 -4.16
CA GLN A 64 -16.86 0.55 -4.71
C GLN A 64 -16.86 1.65 -3.65
N ASP A 65 -17.63 1.47 -2.57
CA ASP A 65 -17.66 2.42 -1.45
C ASP A 65 -16.50 2.14 -0.49
N ASP A 66 -15.38 2.85 -0.69
CA ASP A 66 -14.24 2.76 0.23
C ASP A 66 -14.49 3.63 1.47
N PRO A 67 -14.55 3.03 2.70
CA PRO A 67 -14.74 3.78 3.94
C PRO A 67 -13.66 4.82 4.22
N LEU A 68 -12.52 4.70 3.54
CA LEU A 68 -11.35 5.56 3.72
C LEU A 68 -10.95 6.30 2.44
N GLU A 69 -11.84 6.39 1.45
CA GLU A 69 -11.58 7.22 0.27
C GLU A 69 -11.24 8.65 0.71
N HIS A 70 -10.14 9.19 0.18
CA HIS A 70 -9.58 10.50 0.56
C HIS A 70 -9.21 10.66 2.06
N TYR A 71 -9.13 9.55 2.82
CA TYR A 71 -8.72 9.63 4.22
C TYR A 71 -7.28 10.14 4.34
N GLN A 72 -7.13 11.18 5.15
CA GLN A 72 -5.84 11.71 5.58
C GLN A 72 -5.87 11.92 7.07
N ALA A 73 -4.83 11.53 7.76
CA ALA A 73 -4.68 11.76 9.20
C ALA A 73 -3.22 11.91 9.57
N LEU A 74 -2.95 12.81 10.51
CA LEU A 74 -1.67 12.80 11.17
C LEU A 74 -1.50 11.47 11.92
N LEU A 75 -0.35 10.82 11.76
CA LEU A 75 -0.05 9.57 12.47
C LEU A 75 -0.14 9.77 13.99
N ASP A 76 0.23 10.95 14.48
CA ASP A 76 0.13 11.32 15.89
C ASP A 76 -1.30 11.33 16.41
N ASN A 77 -2.27 11.59 15.55
CA ASN A 77 -3.70 11.56 15.89
C ASN A 77 -4.32 10.16 15.71
N ALA A 78 -3.51 9.15 15.39
CA ALA A 78 -3.92 7.76 15.21
C ALA A 78 -3.19 6.82 16.21
N PRO A 79 -3.50 6.89 17.52
CA PRO A 79 -2.73 6.19 18.56
C PRO A 79 -2.66 4.68 18.34
N SER A 80 -3.71 4.06 17.79
CA SER A 80 -3.72 2.62 17.49
C SER A 80 -2.78 2.22 16.35
N LEU A 81 -2.57 3.09 15.36
CA LEU A 81 -1.61 2.86 14.28
C LEU A 81 -0.18 3.15 14.77
N LYS A 82 -0.03 4.17 15.60
CA LYS A 82 1.26 4.50 16.25
C LYS A 82 1.77 3.35 17.14
N GLU A 83 0.86 2.66 17.84
CA GLU A 83 1.19 1.50 18.67
C GLU A 83 1.70 0.32 17.83
N ILE A 84 1.20 0.11 16.61
CA ILE A 84 1.72 -0.90 15.67
C ILE A 84 3.21 -0.64 15.38
N LEU A 85 3.56 0.61 15.09
CA LEU A 85 4.94 1.01 14.81
C LEU A 85 5.84 0.84 16.04
N LYS A 86 5.35 1.26 17.21
CA LYS A 86 6.09 1.13 18.47
C LYS A 86 6.40 -0.33 18.81
N ARG A 87 5.47 -1.23 18.54
CA ARG A 87 5.65 -2.68 18.78
C ARG A 87 6.43 -3.37 17.66
N GLY A 88 6.50 -2.77 16.47
CA GLY A 88 7.09 -3.38 15.28
C GLY A 88 6.36 -4.66 14.84
N ARG A 89 5.06 -4.78 15.14
CA ARG A 89 4.26 -5.99 14.90
C ARG A 89 2.92 -5.63 14.27
N PRO A 90 2.39 -6.48 13.39
CA PRO A 90 1.04 -6.35 12.87
C PRO A 90 -0.01 -6.35 13.99
N ARG A 91 -1.15 -5.75 13.72
CA ARG A 91 -2.30 -5.74 14.62
C ARG A 91 -3.46 -6.53 14.04
N VAL A 92 -3.97 -7.47 14.82
CA VAL A 92 -5.19 -8.22 14.52
C VAL A 92 -6.33 -7.71 15.39
N ILE A 93 -7.46 -7.40 14.77
CA ILE A 93 -8.74 -7.16 15.43
C ILE A 93 -9.71 -8.18 14.87
N ASN A 94 -10.00 -9.23 15.63
CA ASN A 94 -10.87 -10.30 15.19
C ASN A 94 -12.36 -10.00 15.37
N ASN A 95 -12.72 -9.01 16.22
CA ASN A 95 -14.09 -8.56 16.35
C ASN A 95 -14.12 -7.06 16.68
N LEU A 96 -14.45 -6.25 15.67
CA LEU A 96 -14.55 -4.79 15.80
C LEU A 96 -15.72 -4.35 16.70
N VAL A 97 -16.76 -5.17 16.82
CA VAL A 97 -17.94 -4.86 17.66
C VAL A 97 -17.60 -4.89 19.14
N THR A 98 -16.64 -5.74 19.54
CA THR A 98 -16.22 -5.87 20.96
C THR A 98 -15.29 -4.76 21.43
N ILE A 99 -14.75 -3.95 20.51
CA ILE A 99 -13.85 -2.86 20.86
C ILE A 99 -14.71 -1.70 21.42
N GLN A 100 -14.76 -1.61 22.74
CA GLN A 100 -15.47 -0.53 23.45
C GLN A 100 -14.82 0.85 23.26
N ASP A 101 -13.55 0.88 22.87
CA ASP A 101 -12.81 2.12 22.63
C ASP A 101 -13.07 2.63 21.20
N GLN A 102 -14.20 3.33 21.05
CA GLN A 102 -14.58 4.02 19.81
C GLN A 102 -13.75 5.31 19.57
N SER A 103 -12.68 5.54 20.33
CA SER A 103 -11.84 6.74 20.21
C SER A 103 -11.09 6.82 18.87
N HIS A 104 -11.01 5.71 18.14
CA HIS A 104 -10.27 5.65 16.88
C HIS A 104 -11.18 5.80 15.66
N GLU A 105 -11.21 6.98 15.07
CA GLU A 105 -12.02 7.32 13.89
C GLU A 105 -11.87 6.30 12.74
N HIS A 106 -10.64 5.86 12.48
CA HIS A 106 -10.33 4.84 11.49
C HIS A 106 -11.07 3.51 11.75
N THR A 107 -10.98 2.96 12.95
CA THR A 107 -11.64 1.71 13.34
C THR A 107 -13.17 1.83 13.28
N ARG A 108 -13.69 2.96 13.71
CA ARG A 108 -15.13 3.27 13.65
C ARG A 108 -15.66 3.39 12.23
N ARG A 109 -14.92 4.02 11.32
CA ARG A 109 -15.29 4.11 9.90
C ARG A 109 -15.38 2.73 9.26
N ILE A 110 -14.38 1.88 9.48
CA ILE A 110 -14.34 0.51 8.96
C ILE A 110 -15.53 -0.30 9.49
N GLY A 111 -15.82 -0.26 10.78
CA GLY A 111 -16.97 -0.95 11.36
C GLY A 111 -18.32 -0.48 10.80
N ARG A 112 -18.51 0.82 10.53
CA ARG A 112 -19.74 1.36 9.91
C ARG A 112 -19.99 0.87 8.49
N HIS A 113 -18.95 0.46 7.77
CA HIS A 113 -19.04 -0.11 6.42
C HIS A 113 -19.18 -1.64 6.42
N GLY A 114 -19.56 -2.22 7.56
CA GLY A 114 -19.89 -3.65 7.66
C GLY A 114 -18.70 -4.58 7.81
N TYR A 115 -17.49 -4.07 8.06
CA TYR A 115 -16.36 -4.92 8.38
C TYR A 115 -16.36 -5.27 9.86
N ALA A 116 -16.19 -6.56 10.17
CA ALA A 116 -16.17 -7.09 11.52
C ALA A 116 -14.76 -7.44 12.04
N ALA A 117 -13.81 -7.65 11.14
CA ALA A 117 -12.43 -7.95 11.50
C ALA A 117 -11.42 -7.21 10.59
N SER A 118 -10.23 -6.93 11.14
CA SER A 118 -9.17 -6.20 10.44
C SER A 118 -7.79 -6.73 10.82
N TYR A 119 -6.96 -7.00 9.82
CA TYR A 119 -5.54 -7.26 9.96
C TYR A 119 -4.75 -6.10 9.36
N THR A 120 -3.85 -5.49 10.14
CA THR A 120 -3.08 -4.30 9.75
C THR A 120 -1.59 -4.58 9.85
N LEU A 121 -0.90 -4.47 8.72
CA LEU A 121 0.55 -4.65 8.64
C LEU A 121 1.23 -3.30 8.40
N PRO A 122 2.29 -2.95 9.13
CA PRO A 122 3.16 -1.84 8.76
C PRO A 122 4.06 -2.25 7.59
N MET A 123 4.22 -1.35 6.63
CA MET A 123 5.09 -1.54 5.48
C MET A 123 6.39 -0.75 5.69
N PHE A 124 7.52 -1.40 5.43
CA PHE A 124 8.84 -0.81 5.53
C PHE A 124 9.64 -1.00 4.24
N ASN A 125 10.52 -0.05 3.96
CA ASN A 125 11.53 -0.14 2.91
C ASN A 125 12.89 0.18 3.52
N ASN A 126 13.80 -0.79 3.55
CA ASN A 126 15.13 -0.65 4.16
C ASN A 126 15.12 -0.09 5.60
N GLY A 127 14.09 -0.42 6.38
CA GLY A 127 13.92 0.07 7.75
C GLY A 127 13.08 1.34 7.87
N ASP A 128 12.86 2.07 6.79
CA ASP A 128 12.02 3.26 6.79
C ASP A 128 10.54 2.89 6.67
N PHE A 129 9.72 3.45 7.55
CA PHE A 129 8.28 3.25 7.51
C PHE A 129 7.66 4.02 6.34
N ILE A 130 6.90 3.30 5.50
CA ILE A 130 6.27 3.85 4.29
C ILE A 130 4.74 3.88 4.33
N GLY A 131 4.12 3.19 5.27
CA GLY A 131 2.65 3.16 5.37
C GLY A 131 2.11 1.87 5.96
N PHE A 132 0.80 1.67 5.80
CA PHE A 132 0.10 0.49 6.28
C PHE A 132 -0.64 -0.23 5.17
N LEU A 133 -0.67 -1.56 5.27
CA LEU A 133 -1.56 -2.44 4.54
C LEU A 133 -2.67 -2.91 5.49
N PHE A 134 -3.92 -2.85 5.03
CA PHE A 134 -5.10 -3.29 5.75
C PHE A 134 -5.79 -4.41 4.98
N LEU A 135 -6.08 -5.52 5.66
CA LEU A 135 -6.94 -6.57 5.17
C LEU A 135 -8.20 -6.60 6.05
N ASN A 136 -9.37 -6.45 5.44
CA ASN A 136 -10.62 -6.34 6.16
C ASN A 136 -11.58 -7.46 5.77
N SER A 137 -12.29 -7.98 6.78
CA SER A 137 -13.31 -9.01 6.62
C SER A 137 -14.66 -8.54 7.18
N PRO A 138 -15.78 -8.82 6.50
CA PRO A 138 -17.11 -8.66 7.07
C PRO A 138 -17.44 -9.72 8.15
N GLU A 139 -16.63 -10.77 8.23
CA GLU A 139 -16.79 -11.85 9.19
C GLU A 139 -15.86 -11.64 10.38
N ALA A 140 -16.36 -11.90 11.59
CA ALA A 140 -15.57 -11.86 12.82
C ALA A 140 -14.84 -13.20 13.07
N ASN A 141 -13.73 -13.12 13.82
CA ASN A 141 -12.96 -14.27 14.28
C ASN A 141 -12.35 -15.14 13.17
N VAL A 142 -12.08 -14.55 12.01
CA VAL A 142 -11.51 -15.25 10.83
C VAL A 142 -9.98 -15.29 10.81
N PHE A 143 -9.31 -14.38 11.52
CA PHE A 143 -7.85 -14.31 11.56
C PHE A 143 -7.29 -15.27 12.64
N THR A 144 -7.20 -16.57 12.29
CA THR A 144 -6.49 -17.58 13.08
C THR A 144 -4.99 -17.52 12.80
N GLU A 145 -4.16 -18.19 13.61
CA GLU A 145 -2.71 -18.23 13.41
C GLU A 145 -2.35 -18.76 12.02
N ASP A 146 -2.94 -19.91 11.62
CA ASP A 146 -2.70 -20.50 10.28
C ASP A 146 -3.08 -19.57 9.12
N VAL A 147 -4.11 -18.75 9.31
CA VAL A 147 -4.53 -17.74 8.32
C VAL A 147 -3.53 -16.60 8.28
N LEU A 148 -3.10 -16.12 9.44
CA LEU A 148 -2.15 -15.01 9.55
C LEU A 148 -0.80 -15.34 8.94
N GLU A 149 -0.25 -16.52 9.20
CA GLU A 149 1.01 -17.01 8.61
C GLU A 149 1.00 -16.95 7.07
N GLN A 150 -0.13 -17.30 6.47
CA GLN A 150 -0.29 -17.25 5.01
C GLN A 150 -0.53 -15.81 4.51
N LEU A 151 -1.33 -15.02 5.24
CA LEU A 151 -1.59 -13.62 4.90
C LEU A 151 -0.34 -12.74 5.02
N ASP A 152 0.60 -13.08 5.91
CA ASP A 152 1.90 -12.41 6.01
C ASP A 152 2.67 -12.47 4.70
N ILE A 153 2.68 -13.64 4.04
CA ILE A 153 3.35 -13.81 2.74
C ILE A 153 2.75 -12.87 1.69
N TYR A 154 1.43 -12.85 1.57
CA TYR A 154 0.74 -11.94 0.63
C TYR A 154 0.92 -10.47 1.01
N GLY A 155 0.88 -10.16 2.32
CA GLY A 155 1.07 -8.81 2.83
C GLY A 155 2.46 -8.26 2.49
N HIS A 156 3.50 -9.05 2.71
CA HIS A 156 4.86 -8.67 2.34
C HIS A 156 5.06 -8.58 0.83
N LEU A 157 4.44 -9.47 0.03
CA LEU A 157 4.47 -9.39 -1.42
C LEU A 157 3.86 -8.07 -1.93
N ILE A 158 2.69 -7.69 -1.40
CA ILE A 158 2.04 -6.42 -1.74
C ILE A 158 2.91 -5.24 -1.30
N ALA A 159 3.51 -5.30 -0.11
CA ALA A 159 4.42 -4.26 0.36
C ALA A 159 5.63 -4.10 -0.56
N LEU A 160 6.23 -5.20 -1.04
CA LEU A 160 7.33 -5.17 -2.01
C LEU A 160 6.92 -4.54 -3.35
N MET A 161 5.73 -4.84 -3.85
CA MET A 161 5.21 -4.18 -5.07
C MET A 161 5.10 -2.67 -4.89
N VAL A 162 4.57 -2.23 -3.76
CA VAL A 162 4.41 -0.80 -3.43
C VAL A 162 5.77 -0.11 -3.30
N THR A 163 6.70 -0.71 -2.56
CA THR A 163 8.05 -0.13 -2.36
C THR A 163 8.82 -0.03 -3.66
N SER A 164 8.74 -1.04 -4.51
CA SER A 164 9.37 -1.04 -5.84
C SER A 164 8.85 0.11 -6.71
N GLU A 165 7.53 0.33 -6.73
CA GLU A 165 6.91 1.42 -7.49
C GLU A 165 7.33 2.80 -6.97
N ILE A 166 7.31 2.99 -5.64
CA ILE A 166 7.74 4.25 -5.02
C ILE A 166 9.21 4.53 -5.34
N ALA A 167 10.08 3.52 -5.25
CA ALA A 167 11.50 3.66 -5.57
C ALA A 167 11.72 4.05 -7.05
N ALA A 168 10.97 3.46 -7.97
CA ALA A 168 11.02 3.81 -9.39
C ALA A 168 10.60 5.28 -9.63
N VAL A 169 9.50 5.73 -9.01
CA VAL A 169 9.03 7.11 -9.10
C VAL A 169 10.06 8.09 -8.52
N HIS A 170 10.64 7.80 -7.36
CA HIS A 170 11.68 8.65 -6.76
C HIS A 170 12.92 8.74 -7.64
N THR A 171 13.34 7.62 -8.26
CA THR A 171 14.49 7.60 -9.18
C THR A 171 14.23 8.48 -10.39
N LEU A 172 13.05 8.37 -11.01
CA LEU A 172 12.67 9.20 -12.14
C LEU A 172 12.62 10.69 -11.77
N ALA A 173 12.03 11.02 -10.62
CA ALA A 173 11.97 12.41 -10.14
C ALA A 173 13.38 12.98 -9.90
N ALA A 174 14.30 12.21 -9.34
CA ALA A 174 15.69 12.60 -9.13
C ALA A 174 16.41 12.82 -10.47
N MET A 175 16.20 11.95 -11.47
CA MET A 175 16.76 12.12 -12.83
C MET A 175 16.26 13.38 -13.50
N VAL A 176 14.95 13.66 -13.44
CA VAL A 176 14.36 14.88 -14.01
C VAL A 176 14.93 16.12 -13.35
N LYS A 177 15.08 16.13 -12.03
CA LYS A 177 15.68 17.23 -11.28
C LYS A 177 17.15 17.45 -11.67
N ALA A 178 17.93 16.39 -11.79
CA ALA A 178 19.33 16.46 -12.19
C ALA A 178 19.49 17.02 -13.63
N THR A 179 18.67 16.56 -14.58
CA THR A 179 18.69 17.09 -15.96
C THR A 179 18.24 18.54 -16.04
N GLY A 180 17.26 18.96 -15.23
CA GLY A 180 16.84 20.36 -15.13
C GLY A 180 17.97 21.29 -14.66
N HIS A 181 18.79 20.85 -13.72
CA HIS A 181 19.97 21.62 -13.26
C HIS A 181 21.05 21.74 -14.36
N ILE A 182 21.26 20.69 -15.17
CA ILE A 182 22.25 20.72 -16.25
C ILE A 182 21.83 21.70 -17.36
N THR A 183 20.54 21.78 -17.68
CA THR A 183 20.03 22.73 -18.69
C THR A 183 20.13 24.19 -18.21
N HIS A 184 19.86 24.47 -16.93
CA HIS A 184 20.02 25.82 -16.38
C HIS A 184 21.48 26.32 -16.33
N HIS A 185 22.45 25.42 -16.18
CA HIS A 185 23.87 25.79 -16.22
C HIS A 185 24.42 26.00 -17.65
N ARG A 186 23.72 25.54 -18.69
CA ARG A 186 24.11 25.76 -20.08
C ARG A 186 23.55 27.04 -20.71
N ASP A 187 22.55 27.68 -20.11
CA ASP A 187 21.87 28.85 -20.63
C ASP A 187 22.38 30.24 -20.21
N PRO A 188 23.44 30.42 -19.37
CA PRO A 188 23.94 31.77 -19.13
C PRO A 188 24.72 32.37 -20.30
N GLU A 189 25.12 31.55 -21.31
CA GLU A 189 25.92 32.12 -22.44
C GLU A 189 25.11 32.73 -23.57
N THR A 190 23.84 32.40 -23.71
CA THR A 190 22.98 32.98 -24.78
C THR A 190 22.41 34.37 -24.44
N GLY A 191 22.30 34.71 -23.16
CA GLY A 191 21.81 36.02 -22.73
C GLY A 191 22.79 37.18 -22.93
N SER A 192 24.10 36.92 -22.91
CA SER A 192 25.13 37.96 -23.03
C SER A 192 25.49 38.35 -24.47
N HIS A 193 25.04 37.58 -25.46
CA HIS A 193 25.27 37.90 -26.87
C HIS A 193 24.24 38.89 -27.46
N LEU A 194 23.05 38.99 -26.87
CA LEU A 194 22.02 39.91 -27.35
C LEU A 194 22.17 41.35 -26.85
N ASP A 195 22.85 41.57 -25.70
CA ASP A 195 23.09 42.88 -25.14
C ASP A 195 24.29 43.64 -25.78
N ARG A 196 25.04 43.00 -26.68
CA ARG A 196 26.17 43.63 -27.36
C ARG A 196 25.88 44.11 -28.79
N MET A 197 24.63 43.92 -29.25
CA MET A 197 24.21 44.34 -30.60
C MET A 197 23.07 45.37 -30.59
N SER A 198 22.92 46.15 -29.50
CA SER A 198 22.01 47.31 -29.41
C SER A 198 22.78 48.59 -29.32
#